data_cc49ee12af47b819b9ba008e914f2ff1
#
_entry.id   cc49ee12af47b819b9ba008e914f2ff1
#
_cell.length_a   1.000
_cell.length_b   1.000
_cell.length_c   1.000
_cell.angle_alpha   90.00
_cell.angle_beta   90.00
_cell.angle_gamma   90.00
#
_symmetry.space_group_name_H-M   'P 1'
#
loop_
_entity.id
_entity.type
_entity.pdbx_description
1 polymer ?
#
loop_
_entity_poly.entity_id
_entity_poly.type
_entity_poly.pdbx_seq_one_letter_code
_entity_poly.pdbx_strand_id
1 'polypeptide(L)'
;QGLPGFDIVGLPDAAVKEARERVHAAIKNAGLKFPVCRLTVNLAPADTKKAGTMYDLPILLSVLTAAGLISCPPEDCAFFGELSLSGQLRPVRGALPMALAAERAGIRQLFVPEDNAPEAAFAGSLEVLPVNNLGQLLGYLRGQCEIEPARAPEISHHAAAGPDFSEVKGQENVKRALEVAAAGGHNILMIGPPGAGKSMLAKRLVSILPDMSREETLETTEIHSVSGLTSRAHPVVDTRPFRSPHHSTSAAALAGGSQLQPGEMSLAHNGVLFLDELPEFHRDVLEAMRQPLEDGTVTVARSGGTLHLPARFQLVCAMNPCRCGWRGHPSGRCTCSDREVAKYVEKISGPLLDRIDLHVSVPSVEYAAMRRKATPESSADVKCRVDAARAVQTARFAGTGVTCNAYMPAPMIGDFCRLDSAGDALMKSAFERMGLTARSHDRILRVARTIADLDGAADIRPEHLAEAIQFRNTDILKG
;
A
#
# COMPACT_ATOMS: atom_id res chain seq x y z
N GLN A 1 -7.67 44.52 29.23
CA GLN A 1 -9.02 45.03 28.89
C GLN A 1 -8.89 45.75 27.56
N GLY A 2 -9.41 45.17 26.47
CA GLY A 2 -9.39 45.69 25.12
C GLY A 2 -10.67 45.24 24.39
N LEU A 3 -10.85 45.64 23.12
CA LEU A 3 -11.98 45.19 22.30
C LEU A 3 -11.99 43.66 22.25
N PRO A 4 -13.19 43.05 22.27
CA PRO A 4 -13.34 41.60 22.09
C PRO A 4 -12.64 41.15 20.81
N GLY A 5 -11.88 40.08 20.90
CA GLY A 5 -11.17 39.52 19.74
C GLY A 5 -10.89 38.03 19.96
N PHE A 6 -10.72 37.29 18.88
CA PHE A 6 -10.38 35.88 18.92
C PHE A 6 -9.24 35.60 17.94
N ASP A 7 -8.07 35.36 18.48
CA ASP A 7 -6.83 35.13 17.74
C ASP A 7 -6.32 33.68 17.92
N ILE A 8 -5.82 33.06 16.85
CA ILE A 8 -5.16 31.72 16.88
C ILE A 8 -3.72 31.92 16.43
N VAL A 9 -2.74 31.51 17.29
CA VAL A 9 -1.31 31.62 17.05
C VAL A 9 -0.65 30.24 17.10
N GLY A 10 0.59 30.10 16.64
CA GLY A 10 1.34 28.83 16.60
C GLY A 10 1.39 28.24 15.19
N LEU A 11 1.66 29.07 14.18
CA LEU A 11 1.77 28.69 12.76
C LEU A 11 0.51 27.98 12.17
N PRO A 12 -0.71 28.51 12.38
CA PRO A 12 -1.91 27.97 11.81
C PRO A 12 -1.94 28.18 10.28
N ASP A 13 -2.40 27.16 9.52
CA ASP A 13 -2.76 27.33 8.12
C ASP A 13 -4.10 28.08 7.94
N ALA A 14 -4.58 28.20 6.70
CA ALA A 14 -5.86 28.87 6.42
C ALA A 14 -7.04 28.13 7.07
N ALA A 15 -7.08 26.80 7.02
CA ALA A 15 -8.15 25.97 7.58
C ALA A 15 -8.23 26.10 9.10
N VAL A 16 -7.07 26.11 9.78
CA VAL A 16 -6.99 26.33 11.25
C VAL A 16 -7.37 27.76 11.63
N LYS A 17 -7.05 28.77 10.81
CA LYS A 17 -7.50 30.16 11.06
C LYS A 17 -9.02 30.30 10.94
N GLU A 18 -9.64 29.60 9.99
CA GLU A 18 -11.09 29.55 9.81
C GLU A 18 -11.83 28.86 10.97
N ALA A 19 -11.12 28.01 11.75
CA ALA A 19 -11.68 27.39 12.96
C ALA A 19 -12.33 28.42 13.88
N ARG A 20 -11.81 29.66 13.91
CA ARG A 20 -12.40 30.77 14.68
C ARG A 20 -13.89 30.97 14.39
N GLU A 21 -14.26 31.00 13.11
CA GLU A 21 -15.65 31.22 12.68
C GLU A 21 -16.53 30.00 12.99
N ARG A 22 -15.99 28.79 12.76
CA ARG A 22 -16.72 27.55 13.05
C ARG A 22 -16.96 27.39 14.55
N VAL A 23 -15.96 27.61 15.38
CA VAL A 23 -16.06 27.54 16.84
C VAL A 23 -17.05 28.59 17.38
N HIS A 24 -16.98 29.85 16.88
CA HIS A 24 -17.91 30.88 17.29
C HIS A 24 -19.36 30.53 16.95
N ALA A 25 -19.62 30.07 15.73
CA ALA A 25 -20.95 29.66 15.29
C ALA A 25 -21.46 28.43 16.07
N ALA A 26 -20.61 27.40 16.29
CA ALA A 26 -20.99 26.22 17.03
C ALA A 26 -21.36 26.50 18.49
N ILE A 27 -20.62 27.37 19.18
CA ILE A 27 -20.92 27.77 20.57
C ILE A 27 -22.28 28.51 20.61
N LYS A 28 -22.54 29.45 19.69
CA LYS A 28 -23.78 30.17 19.61
C LYS A 28 -24.97 29.24 19.31
N ASN A 29 -24.81 28.32 18.38
CA ASN A 29 -25.85 27.37 17.97
C ASN A 29 -26.14 26.31 19.04
N ALA A 30 -25.17 26.04 19.92
CA ALA A 30 -25.36 25.19 21.12
C ALA A 30 -26.08 25.93 22.25
N GLY A 31 -26.56 27.19 22.04
CA GLY A 31 -27.25 27.96 23.06
C GLY A 31 -26.33 28.54 24.14
N LEU A 32 -25.01 28.46 23.95
CA LEU A 32 -24.03 29.02 24.87
C LEU A 32 -23.66 30.46 24.49
N LYS A 33 -23.34 31.28 25.50
CA LYS A 33 -22.84 32.64 25.26
C LYS A 33 -21.35 32.60 24.96
N PHE A 34 -20.97 33.15 23.80
CA PHE A 34 -19.54 33.30 23.48
C PHE A 34 -18.92 34.34 24.43
N PRO A 35 -17.71 34.08 24.98
CA PRO A 35 -17.07 35.03 25.92
C PRO A 35 -16.80 36.41 25.31
N VAL A 36 -17.23 37.47 25.97
CA VAL A 36 -17.02 38.88 25.54
C VAL A 36 -15.68 39.37 26.11
N CYS A 37 -14.58 38.77 25.67
CA CYS A 37 -13.23 39.15 26.09
C CYS A 37 -12.24 38.93 24.91
N ARG A 38 -10.99 39.33 25.09
CA ARG A 38 -9.94 38.97 24.13
C ARG A 38 -9.43 37.57 24.42
N LEU A 39 -9.63 36.66 23.47
CA LEU A 39 -9.19 35.28 23.51
C LEU A 39 -7.99 35.09 22.60
N THR A 40 -6.97 34.40 23.09
CA THR A 40 -5.83 33.95 22.27
C THR A 40 -5.64 32.46 22.49
N VAL A 41 -5.77 31.68 21.43
CA VAL A 41 -5.48 30.24 21.43
C VAL A 41 -4.08 30.07 20.89
N ASN A 42 -3.20 29.45 21.69
CA ASN A 42 -1.84 29.10 21.27
C ASN A 42 -1.75 27.62 20.96
N LEU A 43 -1.42 27.28 19.72
CA LEU A 43 -1.21 25.91 19.27
C LEU A 43 0.29 25.55 19.38
N ALA A 44 0.64 24.82 20.42
CA ALA A 44 2.01 24.34 20.63
C ALA A 44 2.30 23.05 19.81
N PRO A 45 3.58 22.77 19.50
CA PRO A 45 4.75 23.63 19.59
C PRO A 45 4.80 24.68 18.46
N ALA A 46 5.48 25.82 18.68
CA ALA A 46 5.46 26.96 17.76
C ALA A 46 6.31 26.76 16.48
N ASP A 47 7.15 25.76 16.45
CA ASP A 47 8.03 25.40 15.31
C ASP A 47 7.35 24.51 14.26
N THR A 48 6.23 23.90 14.62
CA THR A 48 5.50 22.97 13.74
C THR A 48 4.26 23.66 13.14
N LYS A 49 4.13 23.62 11.81
CA LYS A 49 2.94 24.13 11.12
C LYS A 49 1.73 23.25 11.41
N LYS A 50 0.61 23.86 11.84
CA LYS A 50 -0.67 23.18 12.06
C LYS A 50 -1.54 23.34 10.84
N ALA A 51 -2.03 22.22 10.31
CA ALA A 51 -2.83 22.19 9.10
C ALA A 51 -4.07 21.30 9.29
N GLY A 52 -5.16 21.69 8.64
CA GLY A 52 -6.40 20.91 8.62
C GLY A 52 -7.39 21.30 9.71
N THR A 53 -8.58 20.69 9.63
CA THR A 53 -9.75 21.05 10.45
C THR A 53 -9.87 20.24 11.76
N MET A 54 -8.95 19.29 12.00
CA MET A 54 -8.95 18.43 13.19
C MET A 54 -8.87 19.18 14.52
N TYR A 55 -8.37 20.41 14.48
CA TYR A 55 -8.17 21.27 15.66
C TYR A 55 -9.43 21.99 16.13
N ASP A 56 -10.52 21.97 15.37
CA ASP A 56 -11.73 22.73 15.70
C ASP A 56 -12.29 22.35 17.07
N LEU A 57 -12.41 21.04 17.33
CA LEU A 57 -12.96 20.53 18.58
C LEU A 57 -12.05 20.86 19.79
N PRO A 58 -10.74 20.60 19.79
CA PRO A 58 -9.85 21.00 20.89
C PRO A 58 -9.84 22.53 21.12
N ILE A 59 -9.87 23.34 20.06
CA ILE A 59 -9.95 24.80 20.19
C ILE A 59 -11.25 25.21 20.90
N LEU A 60 -12.40 24.63 20.48
CA LEU A 60 -13.69 24.90 21.10
C LEU A 60 -13.68 24.55 22.59
N LEU A 61 -13.22 23.36 22.95
CA LEU A 61 -13.16 22.91 24.33
C LEU A 61 -12.24 23.81 25.19
N SER A 62 -11.08 24.22 24.66
CA SER A 62 -10.18 25.16 25.33
C SER A 62 -10.86 26.53 25.61
N VAL A 63 -11.63 27.04 24.64
CA VAL A 63 -12.39 28.29 24.81
C VAL A 63 -13.47 28.15 25.88
N LEU A 64 -14.23 27.02 25.88
CA LEU A 64 -15.29 26.78 26.87
C LEU A 64 -14.73 26.60 28.27
N THR A 65 -13.61 25.87 28.41
CA THR A 65 -12.89 25.68 29.69
C THR A 65 -12.38 27.01 30.25
N ALA A 66 -11.69 27.80 29.40
CA ALA A 66 -11.16 29.10 29.79
C ALA A 66 -12.27 30.11 30.19
N ALA A 67 -13.47 29.98 29.62
CA ALA A 67 -14.65 30.78 29.96
C ALA A 67 -15.39 30.25 31.22
N GLY A 68 -14.96 29.17 31.81
CA GLY A 68 -15.65 28.55 32.95
C GLY A 68 -17.00 27.92 32.64
N LEU A 69 -17.30 27.67 31.35
CA LEU A 69 -18.56 27.08 30.89
C LEU A 69 -18.60 25.55 31.00
N ILE A 70 -17.43 24.95 31.05
CA ILE A 70 -17.22 23.50 31.33
C ILE A 70 -16.02 23.33 32.28
N SER A 71 -15.97 22.23 33.01
CA SER A 71 -14.79 21.79 33.74
C SER A 71 -13.69 21.38 32.78
N CYS A 72 -12.40 21.51 33.19
CA CYS A 72 -11.30 21.02 32.39
C CYS A 72 -11.44 19.50 32.22
N PRO A 73 -11.42 18.99 30.97
CA PRO A 73 -11.37 17.56 30.74
C PRO A 73 -10.16 16.91 31.43
N PRO A 74 -10.21 15.62 31.79
CA PRO A 74 -9.07 14.90 32.34
C PRO A 74 -7.85 14.93 31.40
N GLU A 75 -6.64 14.86 31.99
CA GLU A 75 -5.37 14.92 31.21
C GLU A 75 -5.15 13.67 30.33
N ASP A 76 -5.82 12.57 30.63
CA ASP A 76 -5.79 11.32 29.89
C ASP A 76 -6.83 11.27 28.76
N CYS A 77 -7.45 12.40 28.41
CA CYS A 77 -8.40 12.56 27.32
C CYS A 77 -7.78 13.33 26.16
N ALA A 78 -8.06 12.87 24.92
CA ALA A 78 -7.76 13.59 23.71
C ALA A 78 -9.00 13.79 22.83
N PHE A 79 -8.95 14.81 21.97
CA PHE A 79 -10.08 15.23 21.16
C PHE A 79 -9.58 15.60 19.78
N PHE A 80 -10.28 15.18 18.73
CA PHE A 80 -10.13 15.75 17.39
C PHE A 80 -11.44 15.70 16.62
N GLY A 81 -11.60 16.58 15.64
CA GLY A 81 -12.77 16.62 14.78
C GLY A 81 -13.02 18.00 14.20
N GLU A 82 -13.60 18.02 13.01
CA GLU A 82 -14.06 19.25 12.37
C GLU A 82 -15.43 19.63 12.91
N LEU A 83 -15.68 20.93 13.11
CA LEU A 83 -16.98 21.46 13.50
C LEU A 83 -17.72 22.03 12.30
N SER A 84 -18.96 21.61 12.11
CA SER A 84 -19.89 22.35 11.26
C SER A 84 -20.38 23.60 11.97
N LEU A 85 -20.90 24.56 11.21
CA LEU A 85 -21.52 25.79 11.79
C LEU A 85 -22.73 25.48 12.70
N SER A 86 -23.38 24.34 12.50
CA SER A 86 -24.50 23.88 13.35
C SER A 86 -24.06 23.12 14.62
N GLY A 87 -22.73 22.94 14.84
CA GLY A 87 -22.20 22.22 16.00
C GLY A 87 -22.18 20.69 15.86
N GLN A 88 -22.36 20.17 14.66
CA GLN A 88 -22.14 18.75 14.35
C GLN A 88 -20.64 18.49 14.15
N LEU A 89 -20.16 17.31 14.56
CA LEU A 89 -18.81 16.85 14.28
C LEU A 89 -18.77 16.14 12.92
N ARG A 90 -17.78 16.54 12.11
CA ARG A 90 -17.51 15.96 10.80
C ARG A 90 -16.23 15.17 10.81
N PRO A 91 -16.14 14.09 9.99
CA PRO A 91 -14.96 13.26 9.91
C PRO A 91 -13.75 14.04 9.40
N VAL A 92 -12.57 13.64 9.88
CA VAL A 92 -11.27 14.17 9.46
C VAL A 92 -10.41 13.04 8.90
N ARG A 93 -9.40 13.40 8.11
CA ARG A 93 -8.41 12.44 7.58
C ARG A 93 -7.37 12.12 8.63
N GLY A 94 -6.84 10.90 8.60
CA GLY A 94 -5.76 10.50 9.49
C GLY A 94 -6.24 10.13 10.89
N ALA A 95 -7.46 9.64 11.06
CA ALA A 95 -8.00 9.27 12.38
C ALA A 95 -7.19 8.15 13.03
N LEU A 96 -6.81 7.10 12.29
CA LEU A 96 -6.01 5.99 12.83
C LEU A 96 -4.61 6.44 13.29
N PRO A 97 -3.77 7.13 12.48
CA PRO A 97 -2.47 7.62 12.96
C PRO A 97 -2.58 8.59 14.14
N MET A 98 -3.66 9.40 14.23
CA MET A 98 -3.92 10.23 15.42
C MET A 98 -4.25 9.40 16.65
N ALA A 99 -5.05 8.34 16.50
CA ALA A 99 -5.36 7.42 17.59
C ALA A 99 -4.10 6.68 18.08
N LEU A 100 -3.27 6.17 17.17
CA LEU A 100 -1.99 5.54 17.52
C LEU A 100 -1.01 6.51 18.21
N ALA A 101 -1.00 7.78 17.80
CA ALA A 101 -0.19 8.80 18.46
C ALA A 101 -0.72 9.10 19.88
N ALA A 102 -2.04 9.15 20.07
CA ALA A 102 -2.67 9.32 21.38
C ALA A 102 -2.37 8.13 22.30
N GLU A 103 -2.45 6.90 21.79
CA GLU A 103 -2.08 5.68 22.53
C GLU A 103 -0.63 5.73 23.02
N ARG A 104 0.31 6.06 22.12
CA ARG A 104 1.74 6.22 22.47
C ARG A 104 1.99 7.32 23.50
N ALA A 105 1.14 8.34 23.52
CA ALA A 105 1.19 9.43 24.52
C ALA A 105 0.55 9.06 25.87
N GLY A 106 0.01 7.85 26.05
CA GLY A 106 -0.62 7.39 27.28
C GLY A 106 -2.04 7.92 27.48
N ILE A 107 -2.69 8.40 26.43
CA ILE A 107 -4.10 8.81 26.45
C ILE A 107 -4.96 7.57 26.64
N ARG A 108 -6.00 7.69 27.45
CA ARG A 108 -6.94 6.62 27.75
C ARG A 108 -8.24 6.73 26.96
N GLN A 109 -8.77 7.96 26.86
CA GLN A 109 -10.04 8.24 26.19
C GLN A 109 -9.83 9.18 25.00
N LEU A 110 -10.37 8.80 23.85
CA LEU A 110 -10.25 9.57 22.61
C LEU A 110 -11.65 9.89 22.06
N PHE A 111 -11.99 11.16 22.04
CA PHE A 111 -13.26 11.67 21.50
C PHE A 111 -13.09 12.04 20.03
N VAL A 112 -13.87 11.41 19.16
CA VAL A 112 -13.74 11.53 17.70
C VAL A 112 -15.11 11.66 17.03
N PRO A 113 -15.20 12.22 15.82
CA PRO A 113 -16.43 12.13 15.03
C PRO A 113 -16.90 10.68 14.87
N GLU A 114 -18.21 10.46 14.90
CA GLU A 114 -18.81 9.10 14.82
C GLU A 114 -18.31 8.32 13.60
N ASP A 115 -18.14 8.99 12.44
CA ASP A 115 -17.66 8.35 11.21
C ASP A 115 -16.19 7.92 11.28
N ASN A 116 -15.38 8.54 12.14
CA ASN A 116 -13.98 8.14 12.37
C ASN A 116 -13.81 7.08 13.47
N ALA A 117 -14.84 6.88 14.29
CA ALA A 117 -14.70 6.05 15.48
C ALA A 117 -14.32 4.58 15.20
N PRO A 118 -14.89 3.88 14.18
CA PRO A 118 -14.48 2.51 13.86
C PRO A 118 -13.01 2.42 13.42
N GLU A 119 -12.54 3.40 12.63
CA GLU A 119 -11.15 3.50 12.20
C GLU A 119 -10.20 3.75 13.38
N ALA A 120 -10.52 4.72 14.22
CA ALA A 120 -9.71 5.05 15.40
C ALA A 120 -9.65 3.90 16.42
N ALA A 121 -10.75 3.15 16.60
CA ALA A 121 -10.82 2.00 17.49
C ALA A 121 -9.91 0.84 17.04
N PHE A 122 -9.48 0.80 15.80
CA PHE A 122 -8.54 -0.20 15.30
C PHE A 122 -7.13 -0.06 15.89
N ALA A 123 -6.77 1.09 16.45
CA ALA A 123 -5.51 1.30 17.18
C ALA A 123 -5.31 0.29 18.32
N GLY A 124 -6.36 -0.04 19.08
CA GLY A 124 -6.35 -1.19 19.99
C GLY A 124 -6.71 -0.88 21.44
N SER A 125 -5.87 -0.19 22.22
CA SER A 125 -6.06 -0.06 23.68
C SER A 125 -6.84 1.19 24.12
N LEU A 126 -7.14 2.11 23.19
CA LEU A 126 -7.87 3.35 23.47
C LEU A 126 -9.36 3.10 23.64
N GLU A 127 -9.96 3.75 24.62
CA GLU A 127 -11.40 3.92 24.71
C GLU A 127 -11.84 5.03 23.74
N VAL A 128 -12.29 4.64 22.55
CA VAL A 128 -12.71 5.58 21.51
C VAL A 128 -14.19 5.92 21.65
N LEU A 129 -14.49 7.17 21.91
CA LEU A 129 -15.84 7.68 22.19
C LEU A 129 -16.37 8.44 20.96
N PRO A 130 -17.38 7.87 20.24
CA PRO A 130 -17.97 8.50 19.07
C PRO A 130 -18.85 9.68 19.45
N VAL A 131 -18.59 10.84 18.83
CA VAL A 131 -19.33 12.07 19.09
C VAL A 131 -19.97 12.58 17.81
N ASN A 132 -21.29 12.79 17.85
CA ASN A 132 -22.06 13.32 16.73
C ASN A 132 -22.13 14.84 16.70
N ASN A 133 -22.25 15.44 17.88
CA ASN A 133 -22.45 16.87 18.01
C ASN A 133 -21.96 17.41 19.36
N LEU A 134 -21.81 18.71 19.43
CA LEU A 134 -21.36 19.41 20.62
C LEU A 134 -22.28 19.20 21.83
N GLY A 135 -23.60 19.12 21.64
CA GLY A 135 -24.56 18.90 22.73
C GLY A 135 -24.33 17.56 23.44
N GLN A 136 -24.11 16.49 22.67
CA GLN A 136 -23.78 15.15 23.19
C GLN A 136 -22.47 15.17 24.01
N LEU A 137 -21.42 15.78 23.44
CA LEU A 137 -20.13 15.89 24.14
C LEU A 137 -20.24 16.66 25.45
N LEU A 138 -20.92 17.81 25.45
CA LEU A 138 -21.13 18.60 26.64
C LEU A 138 -21.98 17.87 27.69
N GLY A 139 -22.99 17.11 27.25
CA GLY A 139 -23.79 16.24 28.11
C GLY A 139 -22.93 15.18 28.81
N TYR A 140 -22.05 14.51 28.06
CA TYR A 140 -21.11 13.54 28.60
C TYR A 140 -20.13 14.16 29.61
N LEU A 141 -19.47 15.28 29.24
CA LEU A 141 -18.53 15.98 30.14
C LEU A 141 -19.19 16.52 31.42
N ARG A 142 -20.51 16.70 31.42
CA ARG A 142 -21.31 17.08 32.60
C ARG A 142 -21.90 15.90 33.36
N GLY A 143 -21.65 14.65 32.92
CA GLY A 143 -22.23 13.46 33.51
C GLY A 143 -23.75 13.31 33.28
N GLN A 144 -24.30 13.95 32.23
CA GLN A 144 -25.73 13.93 31.91
C GLN A 144 -26.12 12.83 30.93
N CYS A 145 -25.17 12.28 30.18
CA CYS A 145 -25.37 11.16 29.28
C CYS A 145 -24.10 10.31 29.21
N GLU A 146 -24.26 9.09 28.78
CA GLU A 146 -23.17 8.15 28.49
C GLU A 146 -22.94 8.08 26.98
N ILE A 147 -21.70 7.79 26.57
CA ILE A 147 -21.33 7.49 25.20
C ILE A 147 -20.71 6.09 25.21
N GLU A 148 -21.30 5.16 24.46
CA GLU A 148 -20.76 3.83 24.33
C GLU A 148 -19.46 3.85 23.53
N PRO A 149 -18.36 3.24 23.99
CA PRO A 149 -17.13 3.15 23.24
C PRO A 149 -17.32 2.41 21.92
N ALA A 150 -16.65 2.89 20.88
CA ALA A 150 -16.62 2.24 19.58
C ALA A 150 -15.87 0.91 19.66
N ARG A 151 -16.40 -0.10 18.98
CA ARG A 151 -15.71 -1.40 18.83
C ARG A 151 -14.76 -1.36 17.65
N ALA A 152 -13.59 -1.98 17.81
CA ALA A 152 -12.68 -2.19 16.70
C ALA A 152 -13.35 -3.05 15.62
N PRO A 153 -13.20 -2.69 14.34
CA PRO A 153 -13.70 -3.53 13.26
C PRO A 153 -12.95 -4.86 13.24
N GLU A 154 -13.69 -5.93 12.98
CA GLU A 154 -13.10 -7.25 12.74
C GLU A 154 -12.44 -7.26 11.36
N ILE A 155 -11.23 -7.83 11.28
CA ILE A 155 -10.58 -8.10 10.00
C ILE A 155 -11.33 -9.26 9.35
N SER A 156 -12.08 -8.96 8.32
CA SER A 156 -12.80 -9.99 7.58
C SER A 156 -11.89 -10.52 6.48
N HIS A 157 -11.28 -11.69 6.70
CA HIS A 157 -10.59 -12.45 5.66
C HIS A 157 -11.60 -12.99 4.64
N HIS A 158 -12.42 -12.12 4.05
CA HIS A 158 -13.32 -12.56 2.99
C HIS A 158 -12.47 -12.84 1.76
N ALA A 159 -12.66 -14.05 1.21
CA ALA A 159 -12.22 -14.32 -0.16
C ALA A 159 -12.73 -13.17 -1.03
N ALA A 160 -11.79 -12.36 -1.54
CA ALA A 160 -12.14 -11.16 -2.27
C ALA A 160 -13.17 -11.54 -3.33
N ALA A 161 -14.37 -10.95 -3.27
CA ALA A 161 -15.36 -11.06 -4.34
C ALA A 161 -14.78 -10.35 -5.57
N GLY A 162 -13.82 -10.98 -6.22
CA GLY A 162 -13.03 -10.45 -7.31
C GLY A 162 -12.86 -11.46 -8.43
N PRO A 163 -12.14 -11.07 -9.47
CA PRO A 163 -11.88 -11.95 -10.62
C PRO A 163 -11.09 -13.18 -10.20
N ASP A 164 -11.56 -14.36 -10.57
CA ASP A 164 -11.01 -15.66 -10.21
C ASP A 164 -10.08 -16.24 -11.30
N PHE A 165 -9.06 -17.04 -10.89
CA PHE A 165 -8.15 -17.74 -11.81
C PHE A 165 -8.86 -18.74 -12.71
N SER A 166 -9.99 -19.31 -12.28
CA SER A 166 -10.81 -20.21 -13.07
C SER A 166 -11.40 -19.56 -14.33
N GLU A 167 -11.47 -18.23 -14.39
CA GLU A 167 -11.89 -17.50 -15.59
C GLU A 167 -10.77 -17.43 -16.65
N VAL A 168 -9.51 -17.73 -16.28
CA VAL A 168 -8.36 -17.73 -17.19
C VAL A 168 -8.22 -19.07 -17.87
N LYS A 169 -8.52 -19.12 -19.17
CA LYS A 169 -8.40 -20.33 -19.97
C LYS A 169 -7.03 -20.45 -20.59
N GLY A 170 -6.37 -21.59 -20.36
CA GLY A 170 -5.00 -21.83 -20.82
C GLY A 170 -3.98 -20.97 -20.05
N GLN A 171 -2.82 -20.75 -20.68
CA GLN A 171 -1.73 -19.92 -20.12
C GLN A 171 -1.14 -20.47 -18.79
N GLU A 172 -1.06 -21.79 -18.66
CA GLU A 172 -0.63 -22.48 -17.43
C GLU A 172 0.75 -21.99 -16.94
N ASN A 173 1.70 -21.75 -17.87
CA ASN A 173 3.02 -21.20 -17.52
C ASN A 173 2.94 -19.80 -16.86
N VAL A 174 1.98 -18.98 -17.30
CA VAL A 174 1.79 -17.65 -16.73
C VAL A 174 1.13 -17.75 -15.36
N LYS A 175 0.14 -18.64 -15.20
CA LYS A 175 -0.48 -18.93 -13.91
C LYS A 175 0.55 -19.42 -12.91
N ARG A 176 1.43 -20.37 -13.32
CA ARG A 176 2.52 -20.85 -12.46
C ARG A 176 3.49 -19.74 -12.07
N ALA A 177 3.85 -18.86 -13.01
CA ALA A 177 4.70 -17.71 -12.69
C ALA A 177 4.05 -16.74 -11.70
N LEU A 178 2.72 -16.50 -11.82
CA LEU A 178 1.96 -15.68 -10.87
C LEU A 178 1.84 -16.35 -9.50
N GLU A 179 1.69 -17.67 -9.44
CA GLU A 179 1.72 -18.45 -8.21
C GLU A 179 3.08 -18.32 -7.50
N VAL A 180 4.19 -18.48 -8.22
CA VAL A 180 5.55 -18.29 -7.69
C VAL A 180 5.74 -16.83 -7.23
N ALA A 181 5.28 -15.86 -8.03
CA ALA A 181 5.34 -14.45 -7.67
C ALA A 181 4.56 -14.16 -6.38
N ALA A 182 3.36 -14.70 -6.22
CA ALA A 182 2.54 -14.54 -5.02
C ALA A 182 3.16 -15.20 -3.79
N ALA A 183 3.65 -16.43 -3.94
CA ALA A 183 4.24 -17.20 -2.85
C ALA A 183 5.52 -16.55 -2.30
N GLY A 184 6.37 -16.02 -3.19
CA GLY A 184 7.66 -15.43 -2.80
C GLY A 184 7.67 -13.92 -2.64
N GLY A 185 6.62 -13.22 -3.04
CA GLY A 185 6.60 -11.75 -3.11
C GLY A 185 7.45 -11.18 -4.25
N HIS A 186 7.68 -11.98 -5.31
CA HIS A 186 8.56 -11.63 -6.41
C HIS A 186 7.93 -10.64 -7.40
N ASN A 187 8.72 -9.71 -7.89
CA ASN A 187 8.34 -8.80 -8.96
C ASN A 187 8.29 -9.53 -10.30
N ILE A 188 7.28 -9.22 -11.13
CA ILE A 188 7.03 -9.93 -12.39
C ILE A 188 6.81 -8.98 -13.57
N LEU A 189 7.42 -9.30 -14.71
CA LEU A 189 7.20 -8.66 -15.99
C LEU A 189 6.52 -9.63 -16.97
N MET A 190 5.34 -9.28 -17.43
CA MET A 190 4.56 -10.01 -18.43
C MET A 190 4.74 -9.38 -19.81
N ILE A 191 5.23 -10.17 -20.78
CA ILE A 191 5.50 -9.71 -22.15
C ILE A 191 4.62 -10.50 -23.11
N GLY A 192 3.82 -9.81 -23.92
CA GLY A 192 2.96 -10.50 -24.88
C GLY A 192 2.19 -9.55 -25.78
N PRO A 193 1.56 -10.06 -26.87
CA PRO A 193 0.85 -9.23 -27.83
C PRO A 193 -0.35 -8.52 -27.20
N PRO A 194 -0.89 -7.48 -27.85
CA PRO A 194 -2.14 -6.87 -27.45
C PRO A 194 -3.27 -7.91 -27.37
N GLY A 195 -4.13 -7.81 -26.36
CA GLY A 195 -5.24 -8.74 -26.16
C GLY A 195 -4.86 -10.11 -25.58
N ALA A 196 -3.59 -10.36 -25.21
CA ALA A 196 -3.16 -11.60 -24.55
C ALA A 196 -3.67 -11.76 -23.09
N GLY A 197 -4.36 -10.77 -22.53
CA GLY A 197 -4.94 -10.86 -21.20
C GLY A 197 -4.03 -10.45 -20.04
N LYS A 198 -2.90 -9.77 -20.31
CA LYS A 198 -1.91 -9.36 -19.29
C LYS A 198 -2.52 -8.61 -18.11
N SER A 199 -3.31 -7.56 -18.38
CA SER A 199 -3.97 -6.75 -17.34
C SER A 199 -5.06 -7.53 -16.59
N MET A 200 -5.69 -8.51 -17.26
CA MET A 200 -6.63 -9.44 -16.66
C MET A 200 -5.93 -10.38 -15.66
N LEU A 201 -4.77 -10.91 -16.02
CA LEU A 201 -3.94 -11.77 -15.17
C LEU A 201 -3.39 -11.01 -13.96
N ALA A 202 -2.90 -9.77 -14.17
CA ALA A 202 -2.41 -8.93 -13.09
C ALA A 202 -3.46 -8.65 -12.00
N LYS A 203 -4.72 -8.39 -12.40
CA LYS A 203 -5.82 -8.17 -11.45
C LYS A 203 -6.15 -9.42 -10.63
N ARG A 204 -5.97 -10.61 -11.20
CA ARG A 204 -6.23 -11.88 -10.51
C ARG A 204 -5.12 -12.27 -9.54
N LEU A 205 -3.92 -11.69 -9.64
CA LEU A 205 -2.85 -11.94 -8.69
C LEU A 205 -3.29 -11.67 -7.26
N VAL A 206 -4.10 -10.61 -7.04
CA VAL A 206 -4.56 -10.26 -5.68
C VAL A 206 -5.38 -11.37 -5.04
N SER A 207 -6.15 -12.14 -5.85
CA SER A 207 -7.00 -13.22 -5.31
C SER A 207 -6.22 -14.44 -4.81
N ILE A 208 -4.93 -14.53 -5.13
CA ILE A 208 -4.05 -15.62 -4.68
C ILE A 208 -2.96 -15.15 -3.70
N LEU A 209 -2.91 -13.84 -3.38
CA LEU A 209 -1.98 -13.34 -2.37
C LEU A 209 -2.39 -13.80 -0.97
N PRO A 210 -1.42 -14.05 -0.06
CA PRO A 210 -1.70 -14.30 1.35
C PRO A 210 -2.48 -13.14 1.98
N ASP A 211 -3.34 -13.44 2.95
CA ASP A 211 -4.04 -12.42 3.70
C ASP A 211 -3.04 -11.52 4.44
N MET A 212 -3.45 -10.28 4.73
CA MET A 212 -2.62 -9.37 5.50
C MET A 212 -2.64 -9.74 6.99
N SER A 213 -1.49 -9.66 7.64
CA SER A 213 -1.43 -9.71 9.11
C SER A 213 -2.09 -8.46 9.71
N ARG A 214 -2.34 -8.48 11.04
CA ARG A 214 -2.86 -7.29 11.73
C ARG A 214 -1.91 -6.10 11.58
N GLU A 215 -0.61 -6.32 11.65
CA GLU A 215 0.43 -5.30 11.49
C GLU A 215 0.41 -4.74 10.06
N GLU A 216 0.36 -5.60 9.04
CA GLU A 216 0.24 -5.17 7.64
C GLU A 216 -1.04 -4.37 7.40
N THR A 217 -2.17 -4.80 7.97
CA THR A 217 -3.45 -4.08 7.91
C THR A 217 -3.36 -2.71 8.56
N LEU A 218 -2.70 -2.62 9.73
CA LEU A 218 -2.51 -1.36 10.45
C LEU A 218 -1.67 -0.38 9.62
N GLU A 219 -0.47 -0.78 9.17
CA GLU A 219 0.42 0.05 8.35
C GLU A 219 -0.26 0.54 7.06
N THR A 220 -0.99 -0.36 6.39
CA THR A 220 -1.69 -0.03 5.15
C THR A 220 -2.84 0.94 5.41
N THR A 221 -3.60 0.72 6.49
CA THR A 221 -4.72 1.60 6.86
C THR A 221 -4.23 2.98 7.26
N GLU A 222 -3.10 3.12 7.97
CA GLU A 222 -2.51 4.44 8.29
C GLU A 222 -2.27 5.27 7.04
N ILE A 223 -1.67 4.68 5.99
CA ILE A 223 -1.39 5.36 4.73
C ILE A 223 -2.68 5.78 4.02
N HIS A 224 -3.67 4.89 3.97
CA HIS A 224 -4.95 5.15 3.35
C HIS A 224 -5.78 6.19 4.12
N SER A 225 -5.72 6.17 5.45
CA SER A 225 -6.35 7.13 6.34
C SER A 225 -5.88 8.56 6.09
N VAL A 226 -4.56 8.79 6.06
CA VAL A 226 -3.97 10.11 5.75
C VAL A 226 -4.38 10.59 4.35
N SER A 227 -4.52 9.66 3.41
CA SER A 227 -4.96 9.95 2.05
C SER A 227 -6.47 10.19 1.93
N GLY A 228 -7.25 9.96 3.00
CA GLY A 228 -8.72 10.12 3.02
C GLY A 228 -9.44 9.03 2.21
N LEU A 229 -8.86 7.84 2.13
CA LEU A 229 -9.42 6.67 1.44
C LEU A 229 -10.14 5.70 2.38
N THR A 230 -10.15 5.96 3.67
CA THR A 230 -10.97 5.28 4.67
C THR A 230 -12.35 5.93 4.79
N SER A 231 -13.34 5.18 5.23
CA SER A 231 -14.71 5.66 5.47
C SER A 231 -15.38 4.84 6.57
N ARG A 232 -16.53 5.29 7.08
CA ARG A 232 -17.31 4.52 8.07
C ARG A 232 -17.67 3.09 7.57
N ALA A 233 -17.94 2.94 6.27
CA ALA A 233 -18.26 1.64 5.67
C ALA A 233 -17.02 0.76 5.48
N HIS A 234 -15.87 1.36 5.25
CA HIS A 234 -14.58 0.71 5.07
C HIS A 234 -13.53 1.40 5.96
N PRO A 235 -13.60 1.17 7.29
CA PRO A 235 -12.75 1.86 8.25
C PRO A 235 -11.30 1.36 8.24
N VAL A 236 -11.07 0.13 7.78
CA VAL A 236 -9.75 -0.49 7.65
C VAL A 236 -9.56 -1.05 6.25
N VAL A 237 -8.31 -1.14 5.82
CA VAL A 237 -7.89 -1.78 4.57
C VAL A 237 -7.50 -3.22 4.92
N ASP A 238 -8.44 -4.14 4.82
CA ASP A 238 -8.30 -5.56 5.16
C ASP A 238 -7.88 -6.45 3.97
N THR A 239 -7.85 -5.88 2.77
CA THR A 239 -7.43 -6.56 1.54
C THR A 239 -6.20 -5.88 0.95
N ARG A 240 -5.28 -6.67 0.35
CA ARG A 240 -4.07 -6.13 -0.27
C ARG A 240 -4.41 -5.13 -1.37
N PRO A 241 -3.92 -3.88 -1.31
CA PRO A 241 -4.22 -2.85 -2.30
C PRO A 241 -3.74 -3.26 -3.70
N PHE A 242 -4.53 -2.94 -4.72
CA PHE A 242 -4.13 -3.03 -6.12
C PHE A 242 -4.15 -1.64 -6.74
N ARG A 243 -2.97 -1.07 -6.99
CA ARG A 243 -2.82 0.25 -7.59
C ARG A 243 -2.35 0.13 -9.02
N SER A 244 -3.03 0.80 -9.93
CA SER A 244 -2.74 0.75 -11.37
C SER A 244 -2.72 2.17 -11.95
N PRO A 245 -1.65 2.95 -11.69
CA PRO A 245 -1.53 4.28 -12.25
C PRO A 245 -1.41 4.23 -13.77
N HIS A 246 -2.00 5.21 -14.43
CA HIS A 246 -1.88 5.35 -15.88
C HIS A 246 -0.46 5.77 -16.27
N HIS A 247 0.04 5.40 -17.46
CA HIS A 247 1.41 5.71 -17.89
C HIS A 247 1.72 7.23 -17.98
N SER A 248 0.69 8.09 -18.04
CA SER A 248 0.83 9.56 -17.97
C SER A 248 1.03 10.11 -16.55
N THR A 249 1.02 9.24 -15.52
CA THR A 249 1.22 9.65 -14.12
C THR A 249 2.61 10.28 -13.95
N SER A 250 2.67 11.40 -13.23
CA SER A 250 3.94 12.08 -12.94
C SER A 250 4.73 11.36 -11.84
N ALA A 251 6.05 11.57 -11.79
CA ALA A 251 6.91 11.05 -10.72
C ALA A 251 6.45 11.54 -9.32
N ALA A 252 5.93 12.78 -9.23
CA ALA A 252 5.38 13.31 -7.99
C ALA A 252 4.09 12.60 -7.56
N ALA A 253 3.20 12.23 -8.49
CA ALA A 253 2.00 11.48 -8.16
C ALA A 253 2.33 10.02 -7.77
N LEU A 254 3.38 9.44 -8.36
CA LEU A 254 3.84 8.10 -8.03
C LEU A 254 4.53 8.05 -6.64
N ALA A 255 5.44 8.98 -6.36
CA ALA A 255 6.23 9.00 -5.11
C ALA A 255 5.53 9.74 -3.95
N GLY A 256 4.83 10.82 -4.26
CA GLY A 256 4.15 11.66 -3.27
C GLY A 256 4.15 13.13 -3.67
N GLY A 257 3.02 13.77 -3.42
CA GLY A 257 2.70 15.11 -3.91
C GLY A 257 3.35 16.27 -3.16
N SER A 258 3.02 17.50 -3.59
CA SER A 258 3.53 18.76 -3.04
C SER A 258 3.08 19.04 -1.59
N GLN A 259 2.00 18.42 -1.14
CA GLN A 259 1.45 18.56 0.21
C GLN A 259 1.89 17.46 1.18
N LEU A 260 3.02 16.81 0.94
CA LEU A 260 3.52 15.67 1.74
C LEU A 260 2.49 14.52 1.87
N GLN A 261 1.70 14.31 0.80
CA GLN A 261 0.73 13.22 0.75
C GLN A 261 1.36 11.97 0.13
N PRO A 262 0.93 10.76 0.57
CA PRO A 262 1.34 9.50 -0.02
C PRO A 262 1.06 9.45 -1.52
N GLY A 263 2.02 8.93 -2.30
CA GLY A 263 1.84 8.64 -3.73
C GLY A 263 1.37 7.19 -3.96
N GLU A 264 1.20 6.83 -5.25
CA GLU A 264 0.72 5.49 -5.64
C GLU A 264 1.60 4.35 -5.12
N MET A 265 2.93 4.56 -4.96
CA MET A 265 3.84 3.57 -4.39
C MET A 265 3.50 3.28 -2.92
N SER A 266 3.26 4.31 -2.12
CA SER A 266 2.86 4.13 -0.72
C SER A 266 1.43 3.62 -0.59
N LEU A 267 0.52 4.03 -1.48
CA LEU A 267 -0.85 3.49 -1.52
C LEU A 267 -0.91 2.02 -1.95
N ALA A 268 0.14 1.52 -2.61
CA ALA A 268 0.30 0.10 -2.94
C ALA A 268 1.02 -0.71 -1.84
N HIS A 269 1.35 -0.09 -0.71
CA HIS A 269 2.05 -0.75 0.40
C HIS A 269 1.35 -2.03 0.84
N ASN A 270 2.10 -3.11 1.08
CA ASN A 270 1.62 -4.47 1.37
C ASN A 270 0.69 -5.07 0.29
N GLY A 271 0.68 -4.48 -0.92
CA GLY A 271 -0.15 -4.88 -2.04
C GLY A 271 0.60 -4.94 -3.35
N VAL A 272 -0.09 -4.60 -4.44
CA VAL A 272 0.40 -4.67 -5.82
C VAL A 272 0.43 -3.29 -6.47
N LEU A 273 1.57 -2.93 -7.04
CA LEU A 273 1.69 -1.82 -7.98
C LEU A 273 1.75 -2.40 -9.39
N PHE A 274 0.70 -2.20 -10.18
CA PHE A 274 0.62 -2.67 -11.55
C PHE A 274 0.91 -1.55 -12.54
N LEU A 275 1.92 -1.74 -13.39
CA LEU A 275 2.28 -0.83 -14.47
C LEU A 275 2.00 -1.49 -15.81
N ASP A 276 0.89 -1.11 -16.45
CA ASP A 276 0.59 -1.51 -17.81
C ASP A 276 1.34 -0.64 -18.81
N GLU A 277 1.68 -1.20 -19.97
CA GLU A 277 2.43 -0.50 -21.01
C GLU A 277 3.76 0.11 -20.48
N LEU A 278 4.54 -0.66 -19.71
CA LEU A 278 5.74 -0.21 -19.01
C LEU A 278 6.66 0.72 -19.81
N PRO A 279 6.97 0.50 -21.13
CA PRO A 279 7.83 1.38 -21.90
C PRO A 279 7.19 2.73 -22.28
N GLU A 280 5.91 2.94 -21.99
CA GLU A 280 5.23 4.21 -22.27
C GLU A 280 5.27 5.18 -21.07
N PHE A 281 5.69 4.73 -19.89
CA PHE A 281 5.96 5.60 -18.75
C PHE A 281 7.17 6.51 -19.02
N HIS A 282 7.10 7.73 -18.52
CA HIS A 282 8.24 8.63 -18.53
C HIS A 282 9.43 8.03 -17.77
N ARG A 283 10.65 8.26 -18.28
CA ARG A 283 11.87 7.71 -17.68
C ARG A 283 12.04 8.10 -16.22
N ASP A 284 11.73 9.35 -15.86
CA ASP A 284 11.85 9.85 -14.49
C ASP A 284 10.93 9.11 -13.52
N VAL A 285 9.74 8.67 -14.00
CA VAL A 285 8.79 7.87 -13.23
C VAL A 285 9.37 6.48 -12.94
N LEU A 286 9.97 5.85 -13.96
CA LEU A 286 10.60 4.53 -13.83
C LEU A 286 11.84 4.58 -12.92
N GLU A 287 12.65 5.62 -13.02
CA GLU A 287 13.83 5.81 -12.18
C GLU A 287 13.46 6.06 -10.72
N ALA A 288 12.35 6.78 -10.45
CA ALA A 288 11.87 7.05 -9.09
C ALA A 288 11.49 5.77 -8.31
N MET A 289 11.17 4.66 -8.98
CA MET A 289 10.85 3.38 -8.35
C MET A 289 12.08 2.60 -7.87
N ARG A 290 13.29 2.93 -8.32
CA ARG A 290 14.49 2.11 -8.05
C ARG A 290 14.81 2.01 -6.58
N GLN A 291 14.75 3.12 -5.85
CA GLN A 291 15.01 3.15 -4.42
C GLN A 291 13.90 2.44 -3.63
N PRO A 292 12.61 2.72 -3.82
CA PRO A 292 11.54 2.02 -3.12
C PRO A 292 11.55 0.49 -3.32
N LEU A 293 11.94 0.01 -4.49
CA LEU A 293 12.08 -1.44 -4.76
C LEU A 293 13.26 -2.10 -4.00
N GLU A 294 14.24 -1.32 -3.53
CA GLU A 294 15.35 -1.81 -2.70
C GLU A 294 15.07 -1.63 -1.22
N ASP A 295 14.67 -0.42 -0.83
CA ASP A 295 14.58 -0.01 0.58
C ASP A 295 13.17 -0.24 1.18
N GLY A 296 12.16 -0.48 0.33
CA GLY A 296 10.76 -0.60 0.78
C GLY A 296 10.17 0.71 1.33
N THR A 297 10.80 1.86 1.05
CA THR A 297 10.38 3.17 1.53
C THR A 297 10.50 4.24 0.45
N VAL A 298 9.63 5.23 0.51
CA VAL A 298 9.70 6.44 -0.33
C VAL A 298 10.02 7.64 0.56
N THR A 299 11.00 8.43 0.13
CA THR A 299 11.32 9.70 0.79
C THR A 299 10.78 10.86 -0.05
N VAL A 300 9.85 11.63 0.53
CA VAL A 300 9.27 12.83 -0.09
C VAL A 300 9.86 14.06 0.61
N ALA A 301 10.82 14.73 -0.04
CA ALA A 301 11.40 15.98 0.46
C ALA A 301 10.76 17.19 -0.24
N ARG A 302 10.24 18.15 0.51
CA ARG A 302 9.62 19.40 0.02
C ARG A 302 9.96 20.55 0.95
N SER A 303 9.64 21.78 0.54
CA SER A 303 9.86 22.98 1.37
C SER A 303 9.15 22.92 2.75
N GLY A 304 8.12 22.10 2.88
CA GLY A 304 7.39 21.87 4.14
C GLY A 304 7.96 20.79 5.05
N GLY A 305 9.02 20.09 4.62
CA GLY A 305 9.65 18.99 5.39
C GLY A 305 10.01 17.78 4.56
N THR A 306 10.52 16.77 5.25
CA THR A 306 10.82 15.45 4.67
C THR A 306 9.92 14.40 5.33
N LEU A 307 9.27 13.59 4.52
CA LEU A 307 8.40 12.50 4.96
C LEU A 307 8.96 11.17 4.43
N HIS A 308 9.09 10.21 5.30
CA HIS A 308 9.45 8.82 4.96
C HIS A 308 8.18 7.98 5.05
N LEU A 309 7.78 7.38 3.94
CA LEU A 309 6.58 6.56 3.83
C LEU A 309 6.95 5.12 3.49
N PRO A 310 6.33 4.12 4.11
CA PRO A 310 6.51 2.75 3.68
C PRO A 310 5.94 2.55 2.26
N ALA A 311 6.64 1.74 1.47
CA ALA A 311 6.31 1.44 0.07
C ALA A 311 6.81 0.03 -0.30
N ARG A 312 6.50 -0.97 0.54
CA ARG A 312 6.75 -2.38 0.24
C ARG A 312 5.60 -2.91 -0.60
N PHE A 313 5.76 -2.92 -1.89
CA PHE A 313 4.77 -3.43 -2.82
C PHE A 313 5.38 -4.48 -3.74
N GLN A 314 4.56 -5.39 -4.23
CA GLN A 314 4.92 -6.28 -5.32
C GLN A 314 4.72 -5.56 -6.65
N LEU A 315 5.80 -5.41 -7.42
CA LEU A 315 5.75 -4.77 -8.72
C LEU A 315 5.31 -5.79 -9.79
N VAL A 316 4.20 -5.49 -10.43
CA VAL A 316 3.70 -6.25 -11.60
C VAL A 316 3.73 -5.35 -12.81
N CYS A 317 4.46 -5.76 -13.84
CA CYS A 317 4.59 -4.99 -15.07
C CYS A 317 4.01 -5.75 -16.24
N ALA A 318 3.43 -5.02 -17.20
CA ALA A 318 3.03 -5.57 -18.49
C ALA A 318 3.58 -4.72 -19.61
N MET A 319 4.02 -5.38 -20.70
CA MET A 319 4.45 -4.69 -21.91
C MET A 319 4.17 -5.53 -23.15
N ASN A 320 4.17 -4.86 -24.29
CA ASN A 320 4.19 -5.53 -25.58
C ASN A 320 5.63 -5.88 -25.97
N PRO A 321 5.87 -6.90 -26.82
CA PRO A 321 7.22 -7.30 -27.23
C PRO A 321 7.92 -6.29 -28.14
N CYS A 322 7.17 -5.37 -28.75
CA CYS A 322 7.66 -4.29 -29.59
C CYS A 322 6.59 -3.19 -29.69
N ARG A 323 6.91 -2.07 -30.36
CA ARG A 323 5.99 -0.95 -30.53
C ARG A 323 4.69 -1.32 -31.26
N CYS A 324 4.74 -2.18 -32.29
CA CYS A 324 3.53 -2.67 -32.97
C CYS A 324 2.80 -3.80 -32.20
N GLY A 325 3.47 -4.40 -31.21
CA GLY A 325 2.90 -5.44 -30.34
C GLY A 325 2.97 -6.88 -30.87
N TRP A 326 3.48 -7.11 -32.08
CA TRP A 326 3.35 -8.41 -32.77
C TRP A 326 4.67 -9.16 -32.98
N ARG A 327 5.78 -8.76 -32.35
CA ARG A 327 7.08 -9.45 -32.44
C ARG A 327 6.94 -10.88 -31.89
N GLY A 328 7.43 -11.85 -32.65
CA GLY A 328 7.36 -13.28 -32.30
C GLY A 328 5.95 -13.91 -32.42
N HIS A 329 4.93 -13.16 -32.83
CA HIS A 329 3.59 -13.72 -33.02
C HIS A 329 3.51 -14.54 -34.33
N PRO A 330 2.88 -15.75 -34.32
CA PRO A 330 2.79 -16.63 -35.50
C PRO A 330 2.12 -15.97 -36.73
N SER A 331 1.33 -14.93 -36.54
CA SER A 331 0.64 -14.24 -37.65
C SER A 331 1.57 -13.46 -38.58
N GLY A 332 2.86 -13.29 -38.25
CA GLY A 332 3.81 -12.51 -39.07
C GLY A 332 3.49 -11.01 -39.22
N ARG A 333 2.60 -10.46 -38.39
CA ARG A 333 2.15 -9.05 -38.48
C ARG A 333 3.18 -8.02 -38.02
N CYS A 334 4.30 -8.45 -37.43
CA CYS A 334 5.30 -7.53 -36.94
C CYS A 334 6.02 -6.85 -38.11
N THR A 335 6.02 -5.51 -38.08
CA THR A 335 6.70 -4.66 -39.08
C THR A 335 7.94 -3.97 -38.50
N CYS A 336 8.24 -4.18 -37.21
CA CYS A 336 9.34 -3.54 -36.53
C CYS A 336 10.68 -4.18 -36.90
N SER A 337 11.67 -3.36 -37.21
CA SER A 337 13.08 -3.78 -37.33
C SER A 337 13.69 -4.10 -35.97
N ASP A 338 14.76 -4.87 -35.93
CA ASP A 338 15.46 -5.20 -34.67
C ASP A 338 15.94 -3.96 -33.94
N ARG A 339 16.36 -2.92 -34.68
CA ARG A 339 16.75 -1.63 -34.10
C ARG A 339 15.59 -0.90 -33.40
N GLU A 340 14.38 -0.96 -33.96
CA GLU A 340 13.19 -0.37 -33.34
C GLU A 340 12.76 -1.12 -32.10
N VAL A 341 12.89 -2.46 -32.11
CA VAL A 341 12.63 -3.31 -30.95
C VAL A 341 13.62 -2.97 -29.83
N ALA A 342 14.93 -2.93 -30.14
CA ALA A 342 15.96 -2.57 -29.15
C ALA A 342 15.68 -1.18 -28.55
N LYS A 343 15.39 -0.18 -29.36
CA LYS A 343 15.06 1.19 -28.91
C LYS A 343 13.79 1.23 -28.04
N TYR A 344 12.83 0.34 -28.29
CA TYR A 344 11.61 0.25 -27.49
C TYR A 344 11.90 -0.33 -26.10
N VAL A 345 12.72 -1.38 -26.02
CA VAL A 345 13.12 -2.03 -24.77
C VAL A 345 14.07 -1.13 -23.96
N GLU A 346 14.98 -0.41 -24.62
CA GLU A 346 15.91 0.54 -23.99
C GLU A 346 15.24 1.70 -23.23
N LYS A 347 13.95 1.95 -23.46
CA LYS A 347 13.18 2.89 -22.61
C LYS A 347 13.14 2.45 -21.14
N ILE A 348 13.23 1.15 -20.90
CA ILE A 348 13.31 0.58 -19.55
C ILE A 348 14.79 0.43 -19.20
N SER A 349 15.21 1.07 -18.11
CA SER A 349 16.61 0.99 -17.70
C SER A 349 17.00 -0.44 -17.26
N GLY A 350 18.22 -0.86 -17.60
CA GLY A 350 18.75 -2.16 -17.13
C GLY A 350 18.64 -2.34 -15.62
N PRO A 351 19.02 -1.33 -14.80
CA PRO A 351 18.86 -1.41 -13.36
C PRO A 351 17.42 -1.64 -12.86
N LEU A 352 16.39 -1.19 -13.58
CA LEU A 352 14.99 -1.48 -13.24
C LEU A 352 14.62 -2.92 -13.62
N LEU A 353 15.02 -3.37 -14.82
CA LEU A 353 14.83 -4.76 -15.26
C LEU A 353 15.52 -5.75 -14.32
N ASP A 354 16.69 -5.39 -13.81
CA ASP A 354 17.38 -6.20 -12.81
C ASP A 354 16.59 -6.37 -11.51
N ARG A 355 15.68 -5.44 -11.17
CA ARG A 355 14.83 -5.52 -9.98
C ARG A 355 13.54 -6.31 -10.17
N ILE A 356 13.27 -6.76 -11.37
CA ILE A 356 12.14 -7.65 -11.68
C ILE A 356 12.68 -9.08 -11.68
N ASP A 357 12.08 -9.95 -10.86
CA ASP A 357 12.60 -11.30 -10.62
C ASP A 357 12.19 -12.29 -11.72
N LEU A 358 10.93 -12.18 -12.18
CA LEU A 358 10.35 -13.07 -13.17
C LEU A 358 10.02 -12.33 -14.47
N HIS A 359 10.47 -12.87 -15.59
CA HIS A 359 10.13 -12.42 -16.94
C HIS A 359 9.34 -13.51 -17.65
N VAL A 360 8.08 -13.24 -18.02
CA VAL A 360 7.18 -14.28 -18.53
C VAL A 360 6.57 -13.87 -19.86
N SER A 361 6.64 -14.76 -20.83
CA SER A 361 5.92 -14.60 -22.10
C SER A 361 4.45 -14.99 -21.93
N VAL A 362 3.57 -14.07 -22.32
CA VAL A 362 2.12 -14.27 -22.31
C VAL A 362 1.66 -14.46 -23.76
N PRO A 363 1.50 -15.70 -24.23
CA PRO A 363 1.06 -15.97 -25.60
C PRO A 363 -0.40 -15.57 -25.79
N SER A 364 -0.80 -15.31 -27.03
CA SER A 364 -2.21 -15.19 -27.38
C SER A 364 -2.93 -16.52 -27.12
N VAL A 365 -4.14 -16.43 -26.58
CA VAL A 365 -4.96 -17.62 -26.30
C VAL A 365 -5.44 -18.21 -27.62
N GLU A 366 -5.13 -19.47 -27.85
CA GLU A 366 -5.64 -20.20 -29.02
C GLU A 366 -7.14 -20.43 -28.91
N TYR A 367 -7.85 -20.35 -30.04
CA TYR A 367 -9.30 -20.59 -30.09
C TYR A 367 -9.69 -21.98 -29.55
N ALA A 368 -8.85 -22.99 -29.78
CA ALA A 368 -9.06 -24.34 -29.26
C ALA A 368 -9.03 -24.40 -27.73
N ALA A 369 -8.13 -23.63 -27.09
CA ALA A 369 -8.04 -23.52 -25.64
C ALA A 369 -9.26 -22.81 -25.00
N MET A 370 -9.84 -21.86 -25.72
CA MET A 370 -11.08 -21.18 -25.28
C MET A 370 -12.29 -22.13 -25.20
N ARG A 371 -12.32 -23.18 -26.03
CA ARG A 371 -13.43 -24.16 -26.09
C ARG A 371 -13.23 -25.39 -25.21
N ARG A 372 -12.06 -25.58 -24.60
CA ARG A 372 -11.84 -26.71 -23.70
C ARG A 372 -12.78 -26.57 -22.49
N LYS A 373 -13.53 -27.66 -22.22
CA LYS A 373 -14.41 -27.81 -21.04
C LYS A 373 -13.65 -28.21 -19.75
N ALA A 374 -12.32 -28.12 -19.75
CA ALA A 374 -11.58 -28.37 -18.50
C ALA A 374 -12.01 -27.33 -17.47
N THR A 375 -12.31 -27.77 -16.26
CA THR A 375 -12.50 -26.88 -15.09
C THR A 375 -11.14 -26.26 -14.77
N PRO A 376 -10.93 -24.99 -15.06
CA PRO A 376 -9.68 -24.34 -14.69
C PRO A 376 -9.57 -24.30 -13.15
N GLU A 377 -8.35 -24.34 -12.67
CA GLU A 377 -8.05 -24.25 -11.24
C GLU A 377 -8.57 -22.93 -10.65
N SER A 378 -9.18 -22.97 -9.48
CA SER A 378 -9.71 -21.79 -8.81
C SER A 378 -8.63 -20.96 -8.12
N SER A 379 -8.90 -19.69 -7.87
CA SER A 379 -8.02 -18.85 -7.02
C SER A 379 -7.85 -19.45 -5.63
N ALA A 380 -8.86 -20.09 -5.07
CA ALA A 380 -8.79 -20.71 -3.76
C ALA A 380 -7.79 -21.88 -3.70
N ASP A 381 -7.75 -22.73 -4.75
CA ASP A 381 -6.80 -23.85 -4.81
C ASP A 381 -5.35 -23.34 -4.90
N VAL A 382 -5.10 -22.33 -5.74
CA VAL A 382 -3.78 -21.71 -5.88
C VAL A 382 -3.38 -21.01 -4.57
N LYS A 383 -4.31 -20.25 -3.96
CA LYS A 383 -4.07 -19.55 -2.68
C LYS A 383 -3.68 -20.52 -1.57
N CYS A 384 -4.31 -21.67 -1.49
CA CYS A 384 -3.97 -22.69 -0.50
C CYS A 384 -2.49 -23.12 -0.58
N ARG A 385 -1.95 -23.32 -1.80
CA ARG A 385 -0.52 -23.64 -1.98
C ARG A 385 0.39 -22.45 -1.66
N VAL A 386 -0.04 -21.26 -2.07
CA VAL A 386 0.68 -20.02 -1.76
C VAL A 386 0.77 -19.79 -0.25
N ASP A 387 -0.34 -19.97 0.48
CA ASP A 387 -0.39 -19.81 1.93
C ASP A 387 0.49 -20.86 2.64
N ALA A 388 0.48 -22.11 2.16
CA ALA A 388 1.36 -23.17 2.68
C ALA A 388 2.86 -22.82 2.50
N ALA A 389 3.26 -22.38 1.31
CA ALA A 389 4.62 -21.93 1.04
C ALA A 389 5.01 -20.71 1.89
N ARG A 390 4.08 -19.77 2.08
CA ARG A 390 4.31 -18.59 2.91
C ARG A 390 4.43 -18.93 4.38
N ALA A 391 3.69 -19.92 4.89
CA ALA A 391 3.83 -20.41 6.26
C ALA A 391 5.25 -20.98 6.53
N VAL A 392 5.83 -21.71 5.56
CA VAL A 392 7.21 -22.19 5.62
C VAL A 392 8.20 -21.01 5.69
N GLN A 393 7.99 -19.97 4.89
CA GLN A 393 8.84 -18.77 4.89
C GLN A 393 8.73 -18.01 6.21
N THR A 394 7.51 -17.83 6.73
CA THR A 394 7.29 -17.18 8.02
C THR A 394 8.01 -17.90 9.15
N ALA A 395 7.96 -19.22 9.18
CA ALA A 395 8.70 -20.03 10.16
C ALA A 395 10.23 -19.91 9.97
N ARG A 396 10.72 -19.91 8.73
CA ARG A 396 12.15 -19.75 8.37
C ARG A 396 12.71 -18.42 8.84
N PHE A 397 11.93 -17.34 8.68
CA PHE A 397 12.37 -15.98 8.95
C PHE A 397 11.91 -15.43 10.32
N ALA A 398 11.41 -16.29 11.21
CA ALA A 398 10.98 -15.88 12.54
C ALA A 398 12.08 -15.07 13.27
N GLY A 399 11.72 -13.88 13.78
CA GLY A 399 12.64 -13.00 14.50
C GLY A 399 13.62 -12.19 13.63
N THR A 400 13.57 -12.31 12.28
CA THR A 400 14.52 -11.59 11.40
C THR A 400 13.95 -10.32 10.77
N GLY A 401 12.64 -10.10 10.85
CA GLY A 401 11.95 -9.00 10.15
C GLY A 401 11.78 -9.22 8.63
N VAL A 402 12.23 -10.36 8.08
CA VAL A 402 12.00 -10.74 6.68
C VAL A 402 10.64 -11.41 6.56
N THR A 403 9.83 -11.00 5.59
CA THR A 403 8.45 -11.49 5.42
C THR A 403 8.32 -12.56 4.34
N CYS A 404 9.22 -12.59 3.35
CA CYS A 404 9.18 -13.56 2.25
C CYS A 404 10.54 -13.69 1.54
N ASN A 405 10.66 -14.69 0.66
CA ASN A 405 11.92 -15.01 0.00
C ASN A 405 12.45 -13.85 -0.87
N ALA A 406 11.59 -13.02 -1.50
CA ALA A 406 12.04 -11.90 -2.30
C ALA A 406 12.85 -10.86 -1.49
N TYR A 407 12.52 -10.71 -0.21
CA TYR A 407 13.21 -9.77 0.71
C TYR A 407 14.36 -10.40 1.49
N MET A 408 14.70 -11.66 1.22
CA MET A 408 15.84 -12.35 1.86
C MET A 408 17.16 -11.60 1.57
N PRO A 409 17.90 -11.11 2.56
CA PRO A 409 19.16 -10.43 2.33
C PRO A 409 20.25 -11.41 1.89
N ALA A 410 21.30 -10.92 1.21
CA ALA A 410 22.37 -11.73 0.64
C ALA A 410 23.04 -12.68 1.64
N PRO A 411 23.33 -12.33 2.90
CA PRO A 411 23.89 -13.29 3.86
C PRO A 411 23.04 -14.54 4.08
N MET A 412 21.70 -14.40 4.09
CA MET A 412 20.78 -15.51 4.30
C MET A 412 20.65 -16.42 3.07
N ILE A 413 21.00 -15.94 1.87
CA ILE A 413 20.95 -16.78 0.65
C ILE A 413 21.91 -17.96 0.80
N GLY A 414 23.11 -17.74 1.36
CA GLY A 414 24.08 -18.81 1.61
C GLY A 414 23.59 -19.89 2.58
N ASP A 415 22.69 -19.52 3.50
CA ASP A 415 22.15 -20.45 4.50
C ASP A 415 20.94 -21.23 3.97
N PHE A 416 20.02 -20.56 3.28
CA PHE A 416 18.72 -21.12 2.91
C PHE A 416 18.57 -21.52 1.44
N CYS A 417 19.54 -21.16 0.57
CA CYS A 417 19.48 -21.43 -0.87
C CYS A 417 20.67 -22.29 -1.32
N ARG A 418 21.06 -23.26 -0.53
CA ARG A 418 22.18 -24.18 -0.86
C ARG A 418 21.81 -25.03 -2.07
N LEU A 419 22.76 -25.20 -2.98
CA LEU A 419 22.65 -26.06 -4.14
C LEU A 419 23.48 -27.33 -3.92
N ASP A 420 23.05 -28.43 -4.52
CA ASP A 420 23.88 -29.64 -4.67
C ASP A 420 24.86 -29.46 -5.85
N SER A 421 25.72 -30.43 -6.06
CA SER A 421 26.72 -30.41 -7.15
C SER A 421 26.10 -30.32 -8.55
N ALA A 422 24.90 -30.87 -8.75
CA ALA A 422 24.17 -30.79 -10.01
C ALA A 422 23.56 -29.40 -10.21
N GLY A 423 22.98 -28.81 -9.15
CA GLY A 423 22.49 -27.45 -9.13
C GLY A 423 23.58 -26.42 -9.39
N ASP A 424 24.76 -26.58 -8.74
CA ASP A 424 25.90 -25.69 -8.98
C ASP A 424 26.40 -25.75 -10.44
N ALA A 425 26.48 -26.96 -11.02
CA ALA A 425 26.85 -27.14 -12.42
C ALA A 425 25.84 -26.47 -13.38
N LEU A 426 24.53 -26.59 -13.07
CA LEU A 426 23.45 -25.96 -13.83
C LEU A 426 23.52 -24.44 -13.72
N MET A 427 23.68 -23.89 -12.50
CA MET A 427 23.81 -22.45 -12.26
C MET A 427 25.03 -21.86 -12.98
N LYS A 428 26.19 -22.55 -12.91
CA LYS A 428 27.40 -22.14 -13.62
C LYS A 428 27.18 -22.06 -15.14
N SER A 429 26.56 -23.09 -15.72
CA SER A 429 26.23 -23.12 -17.14
C SER A 429 25.28 -21.96 -17.54
N ALA A 430 24.27 -21.69 -16.72
CA ALA A 430 23.35 -20.57 -16.94
C ALA A 430 24.06 -19.22 -16.83
N PHE A 431 24.96 -19.07 -15.84
CA PHE A 431 25.73 -17.84 -15.62
C PHE A 431 26.60 -17.50 -16.84
N GLU A 432 27.31 -18.49 -17.38
CA GLU A 432 28.18 -18.32 -18.54
C GLU A 432 27.39 -18.05 -19.83
N ARG A 433 26.32 -18.82 -20.07
CA ARG A 433 25.53 -18.72 -21.32
C ARG A 433 24.65 -17.47 -21.41
N MET A 434 24.07 -17.04 -20.29
CA MET A 434 23.15 -15.90 -20.25
C MET A 434 23.83 -14.58 -19.86
N GLY A 435 25.13 -14.61 -19.50
CA GLY A 435 25.85 -13.42 -19.05
C GLY A 435 25.24 -12.82 -17.77
N LEU A 436 24.89 -13.67 -16.80
CA LEU A 436 24.24 -13.23 -15.58
C LEU A 436 25.17 -12.38 -14.71
N THR A 437 24.58 -11.45 -13.95
CA THR A 437 25.27 -10.67 -12.92
C THR A 437 25.13 -11.37 -11.55
N ALA A 438 25.96 -10.98 -10.57
CA ALA A 438 25.82 -11.48 -9.20
C ALA A 438 24.40 -11.22 -8.63
N ARG A 439 23.81 -10.06 -8.96
CA ARG A 439 22.43 -9.75 -8.57
C ARG A 439 21.41 -10.70 -9.20
N SER A 440 21.60 -11.05 -10.47
CA SER A 440 20.72 -12.00 -11.16
C SER A 440 20.85 -13.41 -10.58
N HIS A 441 22.05 -13.82 -10.19
CA HIS A 441 22.33 -15.08 -9.49
C HIS A 441 21.51 -15.17 -8.19
N ASP A 442 21.62 -14.17 -7.33
CA ASP A 442 20.90 -14.13 -6.04
C ASP A 442 19.38 -14.17 -6.21
N ARG A 443 18.85 -13.50 -7.25
CA ARG A 443 17.42 -13.51 -7.57
C ARG A 443 16.95 -14.89 -8.03
N ILE A 444 17.71 -15.56 -8.90
CA ILE A 444 17.38 -16.91 -9.34
C ILE A 444 17.33 -17.85 -8.13
N LEU A 445 18.26 -17.72 -7.18
CA LEU A 445 18.24 -18.53 -5.96
C LEU A 445 17.02 -18.27 -5.07
N ARG A 446 16.61 -17.01 -4.89
CA ARG A 446 15.37 -16.68 -4.14
C ARG A 446 14.13 -17.24 -4.82
N VAL A 447 14.05 -17.16 -6.15
CA VAL A 447 12.95 -17.73 -6.93
C VAL A 447 12.97 -19.27 -6.82
N ALA A 448 14.13 -19.92 -6.98
CA ALA A 448 14.28 -21.36 -6.83
C ALA A 448 13.88 -21.84 -5.42
N ARG A 449 14.23 -21.06 -4.37
CA ARG A 449 13.78 -21.35 -3.00
C ARG A 449 12.25 -21.29 -2.87
N THR A 450 11.62 -20.31 -3.52
CA THR A 450 10.16 -20.19 -3.52
C THR A 450 9.49 -21.36 -4.23
N ILE A 451 10.04 -21.80 -5.37
CA ILE A 451 9.53 -22.96 -6.10
C ILE A 451 9.66 -24.23 -5.24
N ALA A 452 10.80 -24.41 -4.55
CA ALA A 452 10.99 -25.52 -3.64
C ALA A 452 10.04 -25.47 -2.42
N ASP A 453 9.72 -24.28 -1.90
CA ASP A 453 8.73 -24.10 -0.83
C ASP A 453 7.31 -24.47 -1.30
N LEU A 454 6.95 -24.12 -2.54
CA LEU A 454 5.66 -24.51 -3.15
C LEU A 454 5.55 -26.03 -3.34
N ASP A 455 6.67 -26.69 -3.63
CA ASP A 455 6.73 -28.15 -3.79
C ASP A 455 6.94 -28.90 -2.45
N GLY A 456 6.96 -28.16 -1.32
CA GLY A 456 7.17 -28.72 0.02
C GLY A 456 8.57 -29.33 0.21
N ALA A 457 9.56 -28.96 -0.61
CA ALA A 457 10.92 -29.49 -0.56
C ALA A 457 11.79 -28.73 0.44
N ALA A 458 12.54 -29.48 1.28
CA ALA A 458 13.49 -28.88 2.22
C ALA A 458 14.65 -28.17 1.51
N ASP A 459 15.16 -28.77 0.44
CA ASP A 459 16.31 -28.29 -0.32
C ASP A 459 15.93 -27.90 -1.75
N ILE A 460 16.71 -27.00 -2.35
CA ILE A 460 16.55 -26.63 -3.75
C ILE A 460 17.13 -27.75 -4.61
N ARG A 461 16.27 -28.38 -5.43
CA ARG A 461 16.66 -29.41 -6.39
C ARG A 461 16.95 -28.80 -7.78
N PRO A 462 17.68 -29.52 -8.67
CA PRO A 462 18.00 -29.04 -10.02
C PRO A 462 16.74 -28.61 -10.83
N GLU A 463 15.61 -29.32 -10.68
CA GLU A 463 14.34 -28.94 -11.33
C GLU A 463 13.80 -27.58 -10.89
N HIS A 464 13.86 -27.25 -9.60
CA HIS A 464 13.45 -25.95 -9.08
C HIS A 464 14.32 -24.83 -9.63
N LEU A 465 15.63 -25.09 -9.73
CA LEU A 465 16.59 -24.15 -10.28
C LEU A 465 16.38 -23.94 -11.79
N ALA A 466 16.10 -25.02 -12.53
CA ALA A 466 15.82 -24.95 -13.97
C ALA A 466 14.58 -24.09 -14.25
N GLU A 467 13.49 -24.28 -13.48
CA GLU A 467 12.28 -23.45 -13.58
C GLU A 467 12.59 -21.97 -13.27
N ALA A 468 13.36 -21.68 -12.22
CA ALA A 468 13.75 -20.33 -11.86
C ALA A 468 14.60 -19.65 -12.95
N ILE A 469 15.51 -20.38 -13.59
CA ILE A 469 16.33 -19.89 -14.71
C ILE A 469 15.45 -19.56 -15.91
N GLN A 470 14.44 -20.37 -16.21
CA GLN A 470 13.51 -20.09 -17.32
C GLN A 470 12.75 -18.78 -17.11
N PHE A 471 12.35 -18.44 -15.86
CA PHE A 471 11.74 -17.18 -15.54
C PHE A 471 12.70 -15.97 -15.63
N ARG A 472 14.00 -16.19 -15.81
CA ARG A 472 14.99 -15.11 -15.99
C ARG A 472 15.48 -14.99 -17.44
N ASN A 473 14.88 -15.72 -18.36
CA ASN A 473 15.29 -15.66 -19.76
C ASN A 473 14.97 -14.28 -20.37
N THR A 474 16.02 -13.47 -20.55
CA THR A 474 15.94 -12.14 -21.16
C THR A 474 15.87 -12.18 -22.69
N ASP A 475 15.99 -13.36 -23.33
CA ASP A 475 15.87 -13.49 -24.79
C ASP A 475 14.46 -13.10 -25.27
N ILE A 476 13.46 -13.20 -24.37
CA ILE A 476 12.10 -12.67 -24.58
C ILE A 476 12.12 -11.16 -24.86
N LEU A 477 13.12 -10.43 -24.34
CA LEU A 477 13.30 -8.98 -24.55
C LEU A 477 14.11 -8.65 -25.80
N LYS A 478 14.91 -9.63 -26.28
CA LYS A 478 15.77 -9.46 -27.47
C LYS A 478 15.07 -9.84 -28.76
N GLY A 479 13.94 -10.60 -28.68
CA GLY A 479 13.07 -10.99 -29.80
C GLY A 479 13.58 -12.12 -30.60
#